data_2999b1f09a82a1d0a4b3e52976d04993
#
_entry.id   2999b1f09a82a1d0a4b3e52976d04993
#
_cell.length_a   1.000
_cell.length_b   1.000
_cell.length_c   1.000
_cell.angle_alpha   90.00
_cell.angle_beta   90.00
_cell.angle_gamma   90.00
#
_symmetry.space_group_name_H-M   'P 1'
#
loop_
_entity.id
_entity.type
_entity.pdbx_description
1 polymer ?
#
loop_
_entity_poly.entity_id
_entity_poly.type
_entity_poly.pdbx_seq_one_letter_code
_entity_poly.pdbx_strand_id
1 'polypeptide(L)'
;EIYSYYILNTAITFVYDVPALPAFQSRIQNTQKKYPYIVIERNGTILGYAYAGAFVGRAAYDWSCEVTVYLDRGAQKCGLGRMIYEALEERLKGMGILNLYACIAYPETEDEYLTRNSADFHAHLGFEKSGEFHKCGYKFGRWYDMIWMEKIIGDHQPTQEPVQFYCK
;
A
#
# COMPACT_ATOMS: atom_id res chain seq x y z
N GLU A 1 15.27 -5.91 -3.69
CA GLU A 1 15.02 -6.61 -4.97
C GLU A 1 13.58 -6.42 -5.44
N ILE A 2 12.53 -6.81 -4.67
CA ILE A 2 11.12 -6.69 -5.10
C ILE A 2 10.78 -5.26 -5.54
N TYR A 3 11.04 -4.25 -4.69
CA TYR A 3 10.70 -2.85 -4.97
C TYR A 3 11.46 -2.27 -6.17
N SER A 4 12.73 -2.66 -6.35
CA SER A 4 13.56 -2.20 -7.48
C SER A 4 12.94 -2.54 -8.82
N TYR A 5 12.33 -3.73 -8.94
CA TYR A 5 11.63 -4.13 -10.17
C TYR A 5 10.51 -3.13 -10.53
N TYR A 6 9.68 -2.79 -9.55
CA TYR A 6 8.56 -1.86 -9.76
C TYR A 6 9.04 -0.44 -10.11
N ILE A 7 10.13 0.01 -9.49
CA ILE A 7 10.71 1.32 -9.82
C ILE A 7 11.23 1.36 -11.26
N LEU A 8 11.99 0.35 -11.66
CA LEU A 8 12.72 0.36 -12.92
C LEU A 8 11.88 -0.04 -14.14
N ASN A 9 10.80 -0.80 -13.94
CA ASN A 9 10.06 -1.43 -15.05
C ASN A 9 8.57 -1.08 -15.10
N THR A 10 8.05 -0.34 -14.13
CA THR A 10 6.62 -0.04 -14.08
C THR A 10 6.34 1.41 -13.65
N ALA A 11 5.14 1.89 -13.97
CA ALA A 11 4.60 3.12 -13.42
C ALA A 11 3.69 2.91 -12.19
N ILE A 12 3.71 1.70 -11.59
CA ILE A 12 2.98 1.40 -10.35
C ILE A 12 3.47 2.27 -9.18
N THR A 13 4.73 2.66 -9.20
CA THR A 13 5.29 3.69 -8.31
C THR A 13 5.90 4.82 -9.12
N PHE A 14 5.68 6.07 -8.71
CA PHE A 14 6.24 7.25 -9.38
C PHE A 14 7.65 7.62 -8.88
N VAL A 15 8.28 6.75 -8.12
CA VAL A 15 9.70 6.87 -7.74
C VAL A 15 10.57 6.56 -8.97
N TYR A 16 11.61 7.38 -9.21
CA TYR A 16 12.54 7.23 -10.33
C TYR A 16 13.76 6.41 -9.97
N ASP A 17 14.31 6.61 -8.78
CA ASP A 17 15.57 6.03 -8.37
C ASP A 17 15.37 4.93 -7.32
N VAL A 18 16.12 3.84 -7.47
CA VAL A 18 16.13 2.78 -6.45
C VAL A 18 16.83 3.31 -5.20
N PRO A 19 16.15 3.33 -4.04
CA PRO A 19 16.76 3.81 -2.82
C PRO A 19 17.94 2.95 -2.41
N ALA A 20 19.01 3.59 -1.89
CA ALA A 20 20.12 2.88 -1.30
C ALA A 20 19.63 1.99 -0.12
N LEU A 21 20.29 0.85 0.08
CA LEU A 21 19.90 -0.12 1.12
C LEU A 21 19.74 0.51 2.51
N PRO A 22 20.66 1.37 3.02
CA PRO A 22 20.48 2.01 4.32
C PRO A 22 19.24 2.90 4.40
N ALA A 23 18.91 3.62 3.32
CA ALA A 23 17.73 4.47 3.25
C ALA A 23 16.43 3.63 3.28
N PHE A 24 16.41 2.51 2.57
CA PHE A 24 15.28 1.58 2.59
C PHE A 24 15.11 0.92 3.96
N GLN A 25 16.20 0.49 4.60
CA GLN A 25 16.19 -0.04 5.97
C GLN A 25 15.64 0.98 6.98
N SER A 26 16.11 2.23 6.90
CA SER A 26 15.62 3.32 7.77
C SER A 26 14.12 3.56 7.57
N ARG A 27 13.62 3.48 6.33
CA ARG A 27 12.19 3.59 6.03
C ARG A 27 11.38 2.48 6.69
N ILE A 28 11.83 1.21 6.61
CA ILE A 28 11.20 0.08 7.28
C ILE A 28 11.17 0.32 8.80
N GLN A 29 12.32 0.63 9.40
CA GLN A 29 12.42 0.88 10.84
C GLN A 29 11.52 2.02 11.32
N ASN A 30 11.45 3.12 10.56
CA ASN A 30 10.58 4.24 10.89
C ASN A 30 9.09 3.89 10.79
N THR A 31 8.70 3.11 9.79
CA THR A 31 7.33 2.60 9.68
C THR A 31 6.98 1.72 10.88
N GLN A 32 7.86 0.80 11.25
CA GLN A 32 7.64 -0.16 12.34
C GLN A 32 7.54 0.48 13.73
N LYS A 33 7.91 1.76 13.89
CA LYS A 33 7.68 2.51 15.14
C LYS A 33 6.20 2.72 15.45
N LYS A 34 5.37 2.79 14.42
CA LYS A 34 3.94 3.10 14.56
C LYS A 34 3.02 2.05 13.93
N TYR A 35 3.42 1.49 12.78
CA TYR A 35 2.57 0.67 11.94
C TYR A 35 3.18 -0.69 11.65
N PRO A 36 2.36 -1.71 11.37
CA PRO A 36 2.84 -3.00 10.93
C PRO A 36 3.57 -2.90 9.58
N TYR A 37 4.68 -3.62 9.49
CA TYR A 37 5.40 -3.90 8.26
C TYR A 37 5.63 -5.42 8.23
N ILE A 38 4.96 -6.12 7.34
CA ILE A 38 4.92 -7.58 7.30
C ILE A 38 5.44 -8.12 5.98
N VAL A 39 5.97 -9.31 6.01
CA VAL A 39 6.46 -10.03 4.83
C VAL A 39 5.71 -11.34 4.67
N ILE A 40 5.61 -11.82 3.44
CA ILE A 40 5.21 -13.18 3.13
C ILE A 40 6.40 -13.95 2.60
N GLU A 41 6.66 -15.10 3.19
CA GLU A 41 7.84 -15.93 2.95
C GLU A 41 7.44 -17.37 2.61
N ARG A 42 8.22 -18.00 1.75
CA ARG A 42 8.14 -19.44 1.47
C ARG A 42 9.55 -20.01 1.36
N ASN A 43 9.86 -21.01 2.19
CA ASN A 43 11.17 -21.70 2.18
C ASN A 43 12.37 -20.75 2.31
N GLY A 44 12.31 -19.74 3.18
CA GLY A 44 13.36 -18.76 3.38
C GLY A 44 13.43 -17.65 2.32
N THR A 45 12.54 -17.65 1.33
CA THR A 45 12.49 -16.63 0.28
C THR A 45 11.30 -15.68 0.52
N ILE A 46 11.59 -14.38 0.62
CA ILE A 46 10.54 -13.35 0.72
C ILE A 46 9.88 -13.18 -0.65
N LEU A 47 8.58 -13.41 -0.69
CA LEU A 47 7.74 -13.32 -1.90
C LEU A 47 6.93 -12.02 -1.98
N GLY A 48 6.94 -11.23 -0.93
CA GLY A 48 6.25 -9.95 -0.90
C GLY A 48 6.28 -9.32 0.48
N TYR A 49 5.82 -8.09 0.55
CA TYR A 49 5.66 -7.35 1.78
C TYR A 49 4.48 -6.39 1.70
N ALA A 50 3.91 -6.08 2.86
CA ALA A 50 2.87 -5.08 3.00
C ALA A 50 3.09 -4.26 4.27
N TYR A 51 2.69 -3.03 4.25
CA TYR A 51 2.81 -2.12 5.39
C TYR A 51 1.71 -1.07 5.38
N ALA A 52 1.52 -0.44 6.53
CA ALA A 52 0.71 0.74 6.64
C ALA A 52 1.57 1.97 6.97
N GLY A 53 1.03 3.14 6.71
CA GLY A 53 1.61 4.44 7.06
C GLY A 53 0.52 5.45 7.37
N ALA A 54 0.92 6.61 7.89
CA ALA A 54 -0.03 7.68 8.18
C ALA A 54 -0.69 8.17 6.87
N PHE A 55 -2.03 8.28 6.86
CA PHE A 55 -2.76 8.77 5.69
C PHE A 55 -2.41 10.23 5.36
N VAL A 56 -2.48 11.15 6.35
CA VAL A 56 -2.17 12.57 6.16
C VAL A 56 -1.14 13.09 7.18
N GLY A 57 -0.86 12.31 8.23
CA GLY A 57 0.15 12.65 9.24
C GLY A 57 -0.28 13.72 10.25
N ARG A 58 -1.59 13.93 10.47
CA ARG A 58 -2.16 14.78 11.53
C ARG A 58 -3.00 13.93 12.47
N ALA A 59 -2.99 14.23 13.78
CA ALA A 59 -3.64 13.41 14.82
C ALA A 59 -5.13 13.11 14.58
N ALA A 60 -5.88 14.04 13.98
CA ALA A 60 -7.28 13.80 13.64
C ALA A 60 -7.49 12.69 12.58
N TYR A 61 -6.44 12.25 11.90
CA TYR A 61 -6.46 11.15 10.94
C TYR A 61 -5.86 9.85 11.50
N ASP A 62 -5.60 9.76 12.80
CA ASP A 62 -4.92 8.60 13.39
C ASP A 62 -5.70 7.28 13.17
N TRP A 63 -7.05 7.33 13.06
CA TRP A 63 -7.88 6.16 12.73
C TRP A 63 -7.87 5.74 11.26
N SER A 64 -7.10 6.44 10.44
CA SER A 64 -6.95 6.23 9.01
C SER A 64 -5.51 5.93 8.67
N CYS A 65 -5.25 4.98 7.78
CA CYS A 65 -3.91 4.71 7.30
C CYS A 65 -3.87 4.45 5.79
N GLU A 66 -2.75 4.79 5.17
CA GLU A 66 -2.43 4.34 3.82
C GLU A 66 -1.82 2.94 3.89
N VAL A 67 -2.26 2.04 3.01
CA VAL A 67 -1.76 0.68 2.92
C VAL A 67 -1.04 0.46 1.59
N THR A 68 0.03 -0.33 1.65
CA THR A 68 0.87 -0.62 0.48
C THR A 68 1.24 -2.10 0.46
N VAL A 69 1.21 -2.71 -0.73
CA VAL A 69 1.65 -4.08 -0.96
C VAL A 69 2.53 -4.17 -2.21
N TYR A 70 3.60 -4.94 -2.11
CA TYR A 70 4.43 -5.34 -3.24
C TYR A 70 4.69 -6.83 -3.18
N LEU A 71 4.48 -7.52 -4.30
CA LEU A 71 4.76 -8.94 -4.45
C LEU A 71 5.91 -9.15 -5.43
N ASP A 72 6.69 -10.19 -5.22
CA ASP A 72 7.62 -10.66 -6.22
C ASP A 72 6.88 -10.99 -7.53
N ARG A 73 7.49 -10.66 -8.66
CA ARG A 73 6.90 -10.86 -9.99
C ARG A 73 6.49 -12.31 -10.25
N GLY A 74 7.28 -13.25 -9.78
CA GLY A 74 7.01 -14.69 -9.91
C GLY A 74 5.94 -15.21 -8.95
N ALA A 75 5.55 -14.41 -7.96
CA ALA A 75 4.60 -14.79 -6.91
C ALA A 75 3.20 -14.16 -7.07
N GLN A 76 2.94 -13.53 -8.22
CA GLN A 76 1.64 -12.93 -8.52
C GLN A 76 0.58 -13.99 -8.89
N LYS A 77 -0.70 -13.65 -8.75
CA LYS A 77 -1.87 -14.48 -9.14
C LYS A 77 -1.97 -15.85 -8.45
N CYS A 78 -1.33 -16.03 -7.29
CA CYS A 78 -1.39 -17.26 -6.48
C CYS A 78 -2.03 -17.06 -5.10
N GLY A 79 -2.81 -15.99 -4.93
CA GLY A 79 -3.54 -15.70 -3.68
C GLY A 79 -2.70 -15.03 -2.58
N LEU A 80 -1.39 -14.91 -2.75
CA LEU A 80 -0.49 -14.31 -1.73
C LEU A 80 -0.83 -12.85 -1.41
N GLY A 81 -1.24 -12.07 -2.42
CA GLY A 81 -1.66 -10.69 -2.23
C GLY A 81 -2.85 -10.56 -1.29
N ARG A 82 -3.86 -11.41 -1.44
CA ARG A 82 -5.00 -11.47 -0.53
C ARG A 82 -4.55 -11.87 0.88
N MET A 83 -3.78 -12.93 0.99
CA MET A 83 -3.30 -13.45 2.28
C MET A 83 -2.53 -12.39 3.09
N ILE A 84 -1.58 -11.70 2.46
CA ILE A 84 -0.79 -10.68 3.16
C ILE A 84 -1.64 -9.45 3.50
N TYR A 85 -2.61 -9.10 2.67
CA TYR A 85 -3.51 -7.97 2.90
C TYR A 85 -4.47 -8.25 4.07
N GLU A 86 -5.06 -9.45 4.13
CA GLU A 86 -5.91 -9.89 5.23
C GLU A 86 -5.15 -9.90 6.56
N ALA A 87 -3.89 -10.38 6.56
CA ALA A 87 -3.03 -10.35 7.74
C ALA A 87 -2.65 -8.93 8.18
N LEU A 88 -2.48 -7.98 7.23
CA LEU A 88 -2.26 -6.57 7.54
C LEU A 88 -3.52 -5.94 8.13
N GLU A 89 -4.67 -6.16 7.51
CA GLU A 89 -5.97 -5.65 7.94
C GLU A 89 -6.33 -6.10 9.35
N GLU A 90 -6.12 -7.39 9.67
CA GLU A 90 -6.36 -7.93 11.02
C GLU A 90 -5.53 -7.19 12.08
N ARG A 91 -4.25 -6.93 11.80
CA ARG A 91 -3.39 -6.16 12.72
C ARG A 91 -3.86 -4.72 12.89
N LEU A 92 -4.26 -4.07 11.81
CA LEU A 92 -4.74 -2.70 11.83
C LEU A 92 -6.07 -2.57 12.58
N LYS A 93 -6.98 -3.53 12.41
CA LYS A 93 -8.22 -3.64 13.22
C LYS A 93 -7.90 -3.77 14.70
N GLY A 94 -6.95 -4.63 15.06
CA GLY A 94 -6.50 -4.81 16.44
C GLY A 94 -5.87 -3.55 17.06
N MET A 95 -5.37 -2.64 16.24
CA MET A 95 -4.86 -1.33 16.68
C MET A 95 -5.97 -0.28 16.84
N GLY A 96 -7.17 -0.51 16.35
CA GLY A 96 -8.27 0.46 16.33
C GLY A 96 -8.29 1.36 15.08
N ILE A 97 -7.58 0.98 14.00
CA ILE A 97 -7.71 1.65 12.69
C ILE A 97 -9.08 1.31 12.11
N LEU A 98 -9.74 2.30 11.55
CA LEU A 98 -11.10 2.18 10.99
C LEU A 98 -11.13 2.30 9.47
N ASN A 99 -10.21 3.06 8.88
CA ASN A 99 -10.20 3.36 7.46
C ASN A 99 -8.87 3.01 6.83
N LEU A 100 -8.91 2.26 5.73
CA LEU A 100 -7.77 1.95 4.88
C LEU A 100 -7.87 2.74 3.57
N TYR A 101 -6.75 3.31 3.16
CA TYR A 101 -6.63 4.01 1.88
C TYR A 101 -5.50 3.41 1.05
N ALA A 102 -5.73 3.23 -0.24
CA ALA A 102 -4.73 2.82 -1.20
C ALA A 102 -4.57 3.91 -2.28
N CYS A 103 -3.34 4.41 -2.42
CA CYS A 103 -2.96 5.33 -3.49
C CYS A 103 -2.44 4.52 -4.67
N ILE A 104 -3.13 4.57 -5.80
CA ILE A 104 -2.91 3.67 -6.93
C ILE A 104 -2.68 4.49 -8.20
N ALA A 105 -1.53 4.29 -8.86
CA ALA A 105 -1.31 4.79 -10.21
C ALA A 105 -2.33 4.16 -11.16
N TYR A 106 -2.98 4.98 -11.97
CA TYR A 106 -4.11 4.55 -12.78
C TYR A 106 -3.95 5.03 -14.23
N PRO A 107 -4.02 4.14 -15.23
CA PRO A 107 -3.88 4.54 -16.61
C PRO A 107 -5.25 4.90 -17.22
N GLU A 108 -5.31 5.98 -17.97
CA GLU A 108 -6.45 6.27 -18.86
C GLU A 108 -6.60 5.13 -19.90
N THR A 109 -5.47 4.72 -20.49
CA THR A 109 -5.33 3.55 -21.35
C THR A 109 -4.17 2.71 -20.85
N GLU A 110 -4.36 1.41 -20.70
CA GLU A 110 -3.31 0.48 -20.28
C GLU A 110 -2.15 0.44 -21.26
N ASP A 111 -0.94 0.32 -20.75
CA ASP A 111 0.28 0.22 -21.53
C ASP A 111 1.26 -0.83 -20.93
N GLU A 112 2.46 -0.91 -21.50
CA GLU A 112 3.49 -1.85 -21.06
C GLU A 112 4.03 -1.58 -19.65
N TYR A 113 3.82 -0.37 -19.10
CA TYR A 113 4.31 0.04 -17.78
C TYR A 113 3.23 0.02 -16.70
N LEU A 114 1.95 0.15 -17.10
CA LEU A 114 0.86 0.28 -16.14
C LEU A 114 -0.44 -0.31 -16.69
N THR A 115 -1.02 -1.19 -15.87
CA THR A 115 -2.36 -1.76 -16.08
C THR A 115 -3.28 -1.40 -14.92
N ARG A 116 -4.56 -1.73 -15.02
CA ARG A 116 -5.55 -1.54 -13.94
C ARG A 116 -5.53 -2.65 -12.89
N ASN A 117 -4.63 -3.62 -13.01
CA ASN A 117 -4.55 -4.79 -12.12
C ASN A 117 -4.53 -4.42 -10.63
N SER A 118 -3.86 -3.32 -10.25
CA SER A 118 -3.81 -2.89 -8.84
C SER A 118 -5.17 -2.40 -8.35
N ALA A 119 -5.89 -1.62 -9.16
CA ALA A 119 -7.24 -1.17 -8.84
C ALA A 119 -8.23 -2.34 -8.74
N ASP A 120 -8.18 -3.26 -9.71
CA ASP A 120 -9.02 -4.46 -9.73
C ASP A 120 -8.75 -5.35 -8.52
N PHE A 121 -7.47 -5.53 -8.16
CA PHE A 121 -7.07 -6.27 -6.98
C PHE A 121 -7.66 -5.66 -5.70
N HIS A 122 -7.57 -4.33 -5.52
CA HIS A 122 -8.14 -3.65 -4.35
C HIS A 122 -9.66 -3.72 -4.34
N ALA A 123 -10.32 -3.58 -5.49
CA ALA A 123 -11.76 -3.76 -5.61
C ALA A 123 -12.21 -5.17 -5.16
N HIS A 124 -11.48 -6.23 -5.55
CA HIS A 124 -11.74 -7.60 -5.09
C HIS A 124 -11.51 -7.81 -3.57
N LEU A 125 -10.77 -6.92 -2.92
CA LEU A 125 -10.58 -6.91 -1.46
C LEU A 125 -11.62 -6.02 -0.74
N GLY A 126 -12.58 -5.44 -1.46
CA GLY A 126 -13.64 -4.61 -0.92
C GLY A 126 -13.28 -3.14 -0.78
N PHE A 127 -12.25 -2.66 -1.48
CA PHE A 127 -12.00 -1.22 -1.61
C PHE A 127 -12.90 -0.61 -2.69
N GLU A 128 -13.33 0.61 -2.45
CA GLU A 128 -14.12 1.42 -3.39
C GLU A 128 -13.32 2.67 -3.80
N LYS A 129 -13.47 3.10 -5.05
CA LYS A 129 -12.80 4.31 -5.54
C LYS A 129 -13.43 5.54 -4.90
N SER A 130 -12.62 6.33 -4.19
CA SER A 130 -13.04 7.54 -3.48
C SER A 130 -12.57 8.86 -4.13
N GLY A 131 -11.58 8.80 -5.01
CA GLY A 131 -11.09 9.99 -5.71
C GLY A 131 -10.17 9.68 -6.88
N GLU A 132 -9.97 10.67 -7.76
CA GLU A 132 -9.10 10.57 -8.93
C GLU A 132 -8.40 11.89 -9.21
N PHE A 133 -7.12 11.82 -9.60
CA PHE A 133 -6.30 12.94 -9.98
C PHE A 133 -5.71 12.68 -11.37
N HIS A 134 -6.09 13.52 -12.33
CA HIS A 134 -5.71 13.32 -13.72
C HIS A 134 -4.31 13.85 -14.01
N LYS A 135 -3.52 13.06 -14.73
CA LYS A 135 -2.18 13.43 -15.24
C LYS A 135 -1.27 14.03 -14.16
N CYS A 136 -1.36 13.49 -12.95
CA CYS A 136 -0.62 13.98 -11.79
C CYS A 136 0.77 13.33 -11.62
N GLY A 137 1.04 12.21 -12.31
CA GLY A 137 2.33 11.51 -12.31
C GLY A 137 2.92 11.43 -13.72
N TYR A 138 4.25 11.65 -13.85
CA TYR A 138 4.97 11.54 -15.11
C TYR A 138 6.08 10.51 -14.98
N LYS A 139 6.11 9.48 -15.82
CA LYS A 139 7.14 8.46 -15.83
C LYS A 139 7.23 7.77 -17.17
N PHE A 140 8.42 7.33 -17.60
CA PHE A 140 8.67 6.71 -18.91
C PHE A 140 8.16 7.53 -20.10
N GLY A 141 8.23 8.86 -20.00
CA GLY A 141 7.77 9.77 -21.05
C GLY A 141 6.26 9.92 -21.17
N ARG A 142 5.48 9.43 -20.17
CA ARG A 142 4.01 9.43 -20.19
C ARG A 142 3.42 10.03 -18.92
N TRP A 143 2.24 10.62 -19.04
CA TRP A 143 1.43 11.07 -17.92
C TRP A 143 0.46 9.98 -17.51
N TYR A 144 0.34 9.79 -16.17
CA TYR A 144 -0.57 8.85 -15.55
C TYR A 144 -1.47 9.56 -14.54
N ASP A 145 -2.67 9.01 -14.40
CA ASP A 145 -3.59 9.40 -13.34
C ASP A 145 -3.22 8.68 -12.03
N MET A 146 -3.84 9.10 -10.96
CA MET A 146 -3.79 8.42 -9.67
C MET A 146 -5.19 8.38 -9.07
N ILE A 147 -5.57 7.24 -8.53
CA ILE A 147 -6.82 7.09 -7.78
C ILE A 147 -6.53 6.83 -6.31
N TRP A 148 -7.43 7.31 -5.47
CA TRP A 148 -7.58 6.82 -4.11
C TRP A 148 -8.70 5.79 -4.07
N MET A 149 -8.42 4.67 -3.40
CA MET A 149 -9.44 3.69 -3.04
C MET A 149 -9.50 3.56 -1.52
N GLU A 150 -10.69 3.41 -0.97
CA GLU A 150 -10.92 3.32 0.47
C GLU A 150 -11.63 2.03 0.85
N LYS A 151 -11.38 1.55 2.07
CA LYS A 151 -12.10 0.45 2.70
C LYS A 151 -12.31 0.78 4.17
N ILE A 152 -13.57 0.76 4.60
CA ILE A 152 -13.93 0.89 6.01
C ILE A 152 -13.84 -0.49 6.65
N ILE A 153 -13.08 -0.61 7.74
CA ILE A 153 -12.81 -1.87 8.43
C ILE A 153 -13.30 -1.90 9.88
N GLY A 154 -13.88 -0.81 10.36
CA GLY A 154 -14.44 -0.71 11.71
C GLY A 154 -15.52 0.35 11.80
N ASP A 155 -16.31 0.31 12.87
CA ASP A 155 -17.43 1.22 13.08
C ASP A 155 -16.98 2.56 13.68
N HIS A 156 -17.45 3.66 13.10
CA HIS A 156 -17.22 5.01 13.62
C HIS A 156 -18.17 5.28 14.78
N GLN A 157 -17.64 5.51 15.97
CA GLN A 157 -18.40 5.77 17.17
C GLN A 157 -18.42 7.28 17.51
N PRO A 158 -19.48 7.81 18.15
CA PRO A 158 -19.50 9.20 18.61
C PRO A 158 -18.36 9.54 19.60
N THR A 159 -17.92 8.55 20.39
CA THR A 159 -16.72 8.61 21.22
C THR A 159 -15.80 7.49 20.77
N GLN A 160 -14.69 7.85 20.14
CA GLN A 160 -13.78 6.89 19.55
C GLN A 160 -12.57 6.68 20.46
N GLU A 161 -12.26 5.40 20.76
CA GLU A 161 -11.08 5.04 21.51
C GLU A 161 -9.80 5.36 20.71
N PRO A 162 -8.72 5.83 21.37
CA PRO A 162 -7.45 6.10 20.71
C PRO A 162 -6.83 4.87 20.06
N VAL A 163 -6.18 5.09 18.91
CA VAL A 163 -5.43 4.04 18.21
C VAL A 163 -4.23 3.58 19.03
N GLN A 164 -4.05 2.27 19.14
CA GLN A 164 -2.93 1.64 19.82
C GLN A 164 -1.76 1.44 18.85
N PHE A 165 -0.96 2.49 18.64
CA PHE A 165 0.23 2.39 17.83
C PHE A 165 1.32 1.51 18.45
N TYR A 166 2.18 0.92 17.62
CA TYR A 166 3.37 0.25 18.10
C TYR A 166 4.31 1.28 18.75
N CYS A 167 4.33 1.28 20.07
CA CYS A 167 5.34 2.02 20.82
C CYS A 167 6.55 1.10 21.04
N LYS A 168 7.62 1.33 20.31
CA LYS A 168 8.94 0.73 20.60
C LYS A 168 9.88 1.80 21.09
#